data_06141be556e310ee601bd18f5099d396
#
_entry.id   06141be556e310ee601bd18f5099d396
#
_cell.length_a   1.000
_cell.length_b   1.000
_cell.length_c   1.000
_cell.angle_alpha   90.00
_cell.angle_beta   90.00
_cell.angle_gamma   90.00
#
_symmetry.space_group_name_H-M   'P 1'
#
loop_
_entity.id
_entity.type
_entity.pdbx_description
1 polymer ?
#
loop_
_entity_poly.entity_id
_entity_poly.type
_entity_poly.pdbx_seq_one_letter_code
_entity_poly.pdbx_strand_id
1 'polypeptide(L)'
;MTVEETTASSPEELVVSVELANALIELLGIEEGSSRMSSVVLASGLVGAGLAGIKGLTGDAEVLLGPARTVDSRITIRVVSPQEEGGAREVRIWPSQPRSVAMRTEVDGVHFMQVDYCEVPHILAMENLLTAGASVVDGPPFIPAEFLQAVRALDLEEAQAVLIDLASHGPSDSHFAQDCWSERWSVVLCVREDNTPDGWKETEHVECFVTDHLHALIHAPLDPD
;
A
#
# COMPACT_ATOMS: atom_id res chain seq x y z
N MET A 1 -5.20 10.42 -49.42
CA MET A 1 -4.63 9.26 -48.73
C MET A 1 -4.43 9.72 -47.31
N THR A 2 -5.46 9.55 -46.47
CA THR A 2 -5.50 9.93 -45.08
C THR A 2 -4.82 8.79 -44.30
N VAL A 3 -3.69 9.06 -43.70
CA VAL A 3 -3.06 8.15 -42.72
C VAL A 3 -3.89 8.25 -41.47
N GLU A 4 -4.68 7.23 -41.17
CA GLU A 4 -5.26 7.05 -39.85
C GLU A 4 -4.09 6.74 -38.89
N GLU A 5 -3.72 7.72 -38.07
CA GLU A 5 -2.93 7.49 -36.88
C GLU A 5 -3.75 6.60 -35.96
N THR A 6 -3.44 5.31 -35.95
CA THR A 6 -3.88 4.39 -34.93
C THR A 6 -3.15 4.83 -33.65
N THR A 7 -3.82 5.64 -32.84
CA THR A 7 -3.39 5.87 -31.45
C THR A 7 -3.45 4.51 -30.75
N ALA A 8 -2.30 3.87 -30.62
CA ALA A 8 -2.15 2.72 -29.74
C ALA A 8 -2.54 3.20 -28.33
N SER A 9 -3.66 2.70 -27.82
CA SER A 9 -4.07 2.90 -26.42
C SER A 9 -2.93 2.36 -25.56
N SER A 10 -2.29 3.25 -24.78
CA SER A 10 -1.37 2.79 -23.73
C SER A 10 -2.14 1.85 -22.80
N PRO A 11 -1.54 0.74 -22.39
CA PRO A 11 -2.19 -0.13 -21.41
C PRO A 11 -2.43 0.67 -20.13
N GLU A 12 -3.67 0.75 -19.71
CA GLU A 12 -4.04 1.47 -18.49
C GLU A 12 -3.69 0.65 -17.24
N GLU A 13 -3.60 -0.67 -17.39
CA GLU A 13 -3.41 -1.61 -16.30
C GLU A 13 -2.65 -2.87 -16.76
N LEU A 14 -1.85 -3.43 -15.85
CA LEU A 14 -1.16 -4.72 -15.98
C LEU A 14 -1.45 -5.57 -14.74
N VAL A 15 -2.10 -6.72 -14.94
CA VAL A 15 -2.39 -7.69 -13.87
C VAL A 15 -1.45 -8.87 -14.00
N VAL A 16 -0.75 -9.21 -12.92
CA VAL A 16 0.20 -10.31 -12.86
C VAL A 16 0.11 -11.09 -11.55
N SER A 17 0.66 -12.30 -11.51
CA SER A 17 0.77 -13.02 -10.24
C SER A 17 1.75 -12.32 -9.27
N VAL A 18 1.63 -12.63 -7.99
CA VAL A 18 2.51 -12.06 -6.94
C VAL A 18 3.99 -12.33 -7.25
N GLU A 19 4.32 -13.53 -7.75
CA GLU A 19 5.70 -13.89 -8.09
C GLU A 19 6.24 -13.04 -9.26
N LEU A 20 5.42 -12.80 -10.29
CA LEU A 20 5.81 -11.96 -11.42
C LEU A 20 5.89 -10.48 -11.01
N ALA A 21 5.02 -10.02 -10.12
CA ALA A 21 5.08 -8.67 -9.58
C ALA A 21 6.39 -8.42 -8.82
N ASN A 22 6.77 -9.33 -7.94
CA ASN A 22 8.04 -9.26 -7.21
C ASN A 22 9.24 -9.25 -8.17
N ALA A 23 9.19 -10.08 -9.22
CA ALA A 23 10.23 -10.09 -10.25
C ALA A 23 10.31 -8.78 -11.04
N LEU A 24 9.16 -8.15 -11.33
CA LEU A 24 9.12 -6.84 -12.00
C LEU A 24 9.72 -5.75 -11.11
N ILE A 25 9.36 -5.72 -9.84
CA ILE A 25 9.88 -4.76 -8.85
C ILE A 25 11.40 -4.91 -8.70
N GLU A 26 11.91 -6.14 -8.62
CA GLU A 26 13.34 -6.42 -8.58
C GLU A 26 14.05 -5.97 -9.86
N LEU A 27 13.48 -6.25 -11.03
CA LEU A 27 14.04 -5.85 -12.33
C LEU A 27 14.07 -4.32 -12.50
N LEU A 28 13.12 -3.61 -11.88
CA LEU A 28 13.09 -2.15 -11.85
C LEU A 28 14.13 -1.56 -10.90
N GLY A 29 14.74 -2.37 -10.02
CA GLY A 29 15.66 -1.89 -8.99
C GLY A 29 14.99 -1.03 -7.91
N ILE A 30 13.68 -1.21 -7.70
CA ILE A 30 12.87 -0.39 -6.81
C ILE A 30 12.88 -0.93 -5.37
N GLU A 31 13.35 -2.15 -5.16
CA GLU A 31 13.53 -2.76 -3.82
C GLU A 31 14.93 -3.33 -3.65
N GLU A 32 15.54 -3.10 -2.48
CA GLU A 32 16.77 -3.79 -2.07
C GLU A 32 16.43 -5.17 -1.48
N GLY A 33 17.18 -6.17 -1.87
CA GLY A 33 17.35 -7.34 -1.02
C GLY A 33 17.00 -8.70 -1.55
N SER A 34 16.67 -8.89 -2.83
CA SER A 34 16.49 -10.25 -3.31
C SER A 34 17.83 -10.91 -3.68
N SER A 35 18.00 -12.09 -3.14
CA SER A 35 19.15 -12.97 -3.40
C SER A 35 19.33 -13.23 -4.90
N ARG A 36 20.53 -13.02 -5.43
CA ARG A 36 20.91 -13.25 -6.83
C ARG A 36 20.53 -14.63 -7.42
N MET A 37 20.13 -15.57 -6.60
CA MET A 37 19.72 -16.92 -7.05
C MET A 37 18.26 -16.98 -7.50
N SER A 38 17.40 -16.10 -7.03
CA SER A 38 16.00 -16.00 -7.48
C SER A 38 15.90 -15.34 -8.87
N SER A 39 16.84 -14.47 -9.22
CA SER A 39 16.79 -13.63 -10.42
C SER A 39 16.74 -14.40 -11.75
N VAL A 40 17.36 -15.58 -11.87
CA VAL A 40 17.37 -16.35 -13.13
C VAL A 40 16.02 -17.02 -13.39
N VAL A 41 15.39 -17.58 -12.37
CA VAL A 41 14.08 -18.25 -12.50
C VAL A 41 12.99 -17.20 -12.71
N LEU A 42 13.04 -16.10 -11.96
CA LEU A 42 12.12 -14.99 -12.08
C LEU A 42 12.26 -14.28 -13.44
N ALA A 43 13.49 -14.06 -13.91
CA ALA A 43 13.73 -13.50 -15.24
C ALA A 43 13.17 -14.41 -16.36
N SER A 44 13.25 -15.74 -16.22
CA SER A 44 12.67 -16.66 -17.20
C SER A 44 11.13 -16.59 -17.22
N GLY A 45 10.49 -16.40 -16.05
CA GLY A 45 9.05 -16.18 -15.94
C GLY A 45 8.60 -14.89 -16.65
N LEU A 46 9.31 -13.78 -16.40
CA LEU A 46 9.02 -12.50 -17.06
C LEU A 46 9.21 -12.55 -18.58
N VAL A 47 10.25 -13.23 -19.05
CA VAL A 47 10.49 -13.42 -20.51
C VAL A 47 9.41 -14.30 -21.10
N GLY A 48 9.03 -15.40 -20.41
CA GLY A 48 7.94 -16.29 -20.84
C GLY A 48 6.58 -15.59 -20.91
N ALA A 49 6.33 -14.64 -20.03
CA ALA A 49 5.14 -13.80 -20.03
C ALA A 49 5.20 -12.61 -21.01
N GLY A 50 6.35 -12.40 -21.70
CA GLY A 50 6.53 -11.28 -22.63
C GLY A 50 6.72 -9.90 -21.94
N LEU A 51 6.97 -9.90 -20.63
CA LEU A 51 7.11 -8.67 -19.83
C LEU A 51 8.55 -8.14 -19.78
N ALA A 52 9.53 -9.00 -20.05
CA ALA A 52 10.94 -8.64 -20.10
C ALA A 52 11.69 -9.30 -21.26
N GLY A 53 12.81 -8.73 -21.64
CA GLY A 53 13.75 -9.22 -22.63
C GLY A 53 15.20 -9.01 -22.18
N ILE A 54 16.15 -9.24 -23.10
CA ILE A 54 17.60 -9.12 -22.81
C ILE A 54 18.01 -7.73 -22.31
N LYS A 55 17.24 -6.69 -22.67
CA LYS A 55 17.55 -5.29 -22.35
C LYS A 55 16.73 -4.72 -21.19
N GLY A 56 15.85 -5.49 -20.57
CA GLY A 56 14.94 -5.06 -19.50
C GLY A 56 13.47 -5.32 -19.85
N LEU A 57 12.58 -4.49 -19.33
CA LEU A 57 11.14 -4.57 -19.61
C LEU A 57 10.84 -4.40 -21.10
N THR A 58 9.73 -4.97 -21.54
CA THR A 58 9.27 -4.92 -22.93
C THR A 58 7.77 -4.61 -23.01
N GLY A 59 7.36 -4.08 -24.19
CA GLY A 59 5.94 -3.86 -24.49
C GLY A 59 5.22 -3.02 -23.45
N ASP A 60 4.05 -3.51 -23.03
CA ASP A 60 3.17 -2.83 -22.09
C ASP A 60 3.80 -2.63 -20.72
N ALA A 61 4.61 -3.58 -20.25
CA ALA A 61 5.32 -3.46 -18.99
C ALA A 61 6.32 -2.28 -19.00
N GLU A 62 7.04 -2.03 -20.10
CA GLU A 62 7.94 -0.89 -20.20
C GLU A 62 7.19 0.44 -20.23
N VAL A 63 6.09 0.51 -20.98
CA VAL A 63 5.26 1.71 -21.05
C VAL A 63 4.67 2.05 -19.70
N LEU A 64 4.12 1.05 -19.00
CA LEU A 64 3.40 1.24 -17.75
C LEU A 64 4.34 1.47 -16.56
N LEU A 65 5.41 0.70 -16.46
CA LEU A 65 6.29 0.70 -15.27
C LEU A 65 7.55 1.55 -15.45
N GLY A 66 7.89 1.94 -16.70
CA GLY A 66 9.06 2.77 -17.00
C GLY A 66 9.19 4.02 -16.12
N PRO A 67 8.10 4.78 -15.87
CA PRO A 67 8.15 5.95 -15.00
C PRO A 67 8.67 5.65 -13.58
N ALA A 68 8.40 4.47 -13.01
CA ALA A 68 8.84 4.11 -11.67
C ALA A 68 10.37 3.96 -11.53
N ARG A 69 11.11 3.76 -12.64
CA ARG A 69 12.58 3.63 -12.62
C ARG A 69 13.34 4.90 -12.23
N THR A 70 12.73 6.04 -12.43
CA THR A 70 13.40 7.34 -12.23
C THR A 70 12.92 8.03 -10.96
N VAL A 71 12.23 7.32 -10.11
CA VAL A 71 11.61 7.89 -8.91
C VAL A 71 12.54 7.75 -7.72
N ASP A 72 12.69 8.85 -6.99
CA ASP A 72 13.51 8.92 -5.79
C ASP A 72 12.69 8.71 -4.50
N SER A 73 11.38 8.50 -4.62
CA SER A 73 10.51 8.25 -3.47
C SER A 73 9.41 7.23 -3.78
N ARG A 74 8.96 6.51 -2.77
CA ARG A 74 7.79 5.65 -2.81
C ARG A 74 6.92 5.85 -1.59
N ILE A 75 5.63 5.62 -1.74
CA ILE A 75 4.65 5.69 -0.65
C ILE A 75 4.00 4.32 -0.57
N THR A 76 4.05 3.70 0.60
CA THR A 76 3.37 2.44 0.88
C THR A 76 2.25 2.71 1.87
N ILE A 77 1.02 2.31 1.52
CA ILE A 77 -0.14 2.36 2.39
C ILE A 77 -0.58 0.94 2.66
N ARG A 78 -0.64 0.57 3.92
CA ARG A 78 -1.15 -0.71 4.37
C ARG A 78 -2.36 -0.49 5.26
N VAL A 79 -3.47 -1.11 4.91
CA VAL A 79 -4.70 -1.10 5.70
C VAL A 79 -4.87 -2.48 6.31
N VAL A 80 -4.93 -2.55 7.64
CA VAL A 80 -5.21 -3.77 8.39
C VAL A 80 -6.60 -3.65 8.99
N SER A 81 -7.47 -4.60 8.68
CA SER A 81 -8.86 -4.55 9.09
C SER A 81 -9.50 -5.93 9.03
N PRO A 82 -10.44 -6.26 9.94
CA PRO A 82 -11.26 -7.47 9.83
C PRO A 82 -12.11 -7.52 8.55
N GLN A 83 -12.38 -6.37 7.90
CA GLN A 83 -13.15 -6.32 6.67
C GLN A 83 -12.31 -6.62 5.41
N GLU A 84 -11.00 -6.51 5.50
CA GLU A 84 -10.12 -6.79 4.37
C GLU A 84 -9.94 -8.30 4.18
N GLU A 85 -9.99 -8.77 2.95
CA GLU A 85 -9.71 -10.16 2.64
C GLU A 85 -8.25 -10.50 3.00
N GLY A 86 -8.05 -11.56 3.78
CA GLY A 86 -6.73 -11.87 4.34
C GLY A 86 -6.26 -10.93 5.46
N GLY A 87 -7.12 -10.03 5.94
CA GLY A 87 -6.85 -9.16 7.08
C GLY A 87 -6.07 -7.89 6.76
N ALA A 88 -5.53 -7.77 5.54
CA ALA A 88 -4.81 -6.57 5.13
C ALA A 88 -4.79 -6.39 3.62
N ARG A 89 -4.75 -5.13 3.17
CA ARG A 89 -4.43 -4.77 1.79
C ARG A 89 -3.26 -3.78 1.75
N GLU A 90 -2.57 -3.75 0.63
CA GLU A 90 -1.42 -2.86 0.43
C GLU A 90 -1.50 -2.17 -0.93
N VAL A 91 -1.21 -0.87 -0.92
CA VAL A 91 -1.05 -0.05 -2.11
C VAL A 91 0.31 0.62 -2.05
N ARG A 92 1.08 0.53 -3.15
CA ARG A 92 2.35 1.25 -3.31
C ARG A 92 2.23 2.23 -4.45
N ILE A 93 2.77 3.42 -4.26
CA ILE A 93 2.77 4.48 -5.26
C ILE A 93 4.21 4.96 -5.44
N TRP A 94 4.64 5.02 -6.69
CA TRP A 94 5.88 5.66 -7.12
C TRP A 94 5.52 6.97 -7.82
N PRO A 95 5.57 8.11 -7.08
CA PRO A 95 5.15 9.41 -7.60
C PRO A 95 6.12 9.88 -8.69
N SER A 96 5.63 10.13 -9.89
CA SER A 96 6.40 10.62 -11.03
C SER A 96 5.57 11.56 -11.89
N GLN A 97 6.23 12.56 -12.48
CA GLN A 97 5.57 13.49 -13.41
C GLN A 97 5.87 13.08 -14.86
N PRO A 98 4.87 13.14 -15.76
CA PRO A 98 3.48 13.53 -15.51
C PRO A 98 2.62 12.40 -14.94
N ARG A 99 3.11 11.16 -14.96
CA ARG A 99 2.37 9.95 -14.56
C ARG A 99 3.12 9.17 -13.50
N SER A 100 2.41 8.84 -12.45
CA SER A 100 2.84 7.97 -11.36
C SER A 100 2.47 6.51 -11.66
N VAL A 101 3.16 5.59 -11.01
CA VAL A 101 2.80 4.18 -11.02
C VAL A 101 2.20 3.83 -9.67
N ALA A 102 1.05 3.17 -9.67
CA ALA A 102 0.43 2.58 -8.49
C ALA A 102 0.41 1.06 -8.63
N MET A 103 0.59 0.36 -7.52
CA MET A 103 0.48 -1.09 -7.41
C MET A 103 -0.50 -1.42 -6.30
N ARG A 104 -1.42 -2.33 -6.55
CA ARG A 104 -2.36 -2.85 -5.56
C ARG A 104 -2.37 -4.37 -5.60
N THR A 105 -2.34 -5.01 -4.44
CA THR A 105 -2.53 -6.46 -4.34
C THR A 105 -4.02 -6.74 -4.14
N GLU A 106 -4.59 -7.54 -5.02
CA GLU A 106 -5.99 -7.99 -5.00
C GLU A 106 -6.06 -9.52 -5.05
N VAL A 107 -7.28 -10.07 -4.94
CA VAL A 107 -7.51 -11.52 -4.91
C VAL A 107 -7.05 -12.24 -6.19
N ASP A 108 -7.22 -11.58 -7.33
CA ASP A 108 -6.91 -12.09 -8.66
C ASP A 108 -5.44 -11.83 -9.08
N GLY A 109 -4.68 -11.07 -8.28
CA GLY A 109 -3.27 -10.81 -8.54
C GLY A 109 -2.80 -9.44 -8.07
N VAL A 110 -1.68 -9.02 -8.65
CA VAL A 110 -1.10 -7.70 -8.41
C VAL A 110 -1.39 -6.82 -9.64
N HIS A 111 -2.03 -5.72 -9.38
CA HIS A 111 -2.44 -4.73 -10.37
C HIS A 111 -1.46 -3.57 -10.38
N PHE A 112 -0.81 -3.33 -11.51
CA PHE A 112 -0.05 -2.12 -11.76
C PHE A 112 -0.85 -1.19 -12.67
N MET A 113 -0.94 0.08 -12.33
CA MET A 113 -1.66 1.08 -13.08
C MET A 113 -0.88 2.40 -13.16
N GLN A 114 -1.08 3.14 -14.25
CA GLN A 114 -0.63 4.53 -14.31
C GLN A 114 -1.74 5.45 -13.82
N VAL A 115 -1.34 6.42 -13.02
CA VAL A 115 -2.22 7.47 -12.51
C VAL A 115 -1.60 8.83 -12.78
N ASP A 116 -2.41 9.84 -13.08
CA ASP A 116 -1.91 11.18 -13.24
C ASP A 116 -1.31 11.68 -11.92
N TYR A 117 -0.16 12.35 -11.98
CA TYR A 117 0.53 12.83 -10.78
C TYR A 117 -0.37 13.72 -9.90
N CYS A 118 -1.23 14.53 -10.52
CA CYS A 118 -2.17 15.38 -9.79
C CYS A 118 -3.28 14.62 -9.05
N GLU A 119 -3.51 13.33 -9.36
CA GLU A 119 -4.48 12.48 -8.69
C GLU A 119 -3.89 11.75 -7.47
N VAL A 120 -2.56 11.70 -7.34
CA VAL A 120 -1.89 11.03 -6.21
C VAL A 120 -2.40 11.49 -4.85
N PRO A 121 -2.57 12.80 -4.56
CA PRO A 121 -3.13 13.23 -3.28
C PRO A 121 -4.55 12.71 -3.01
N HIS A 122 -5.37 12.59 -4.05
CA HIS A 122 -6.72 12.02 -3.93
C HIS A 122 -6.66 10.52 -3.62
N ILE A 123 -5.80 9.78 -4.32
CA ILE A 123 -5.59 8.35 -4.05
C ILE A 123 -5.09 8.14 -2.62
N LEU A 124 -4.10 8.93 -2.18
CA LEU A 124 -3.60 8.87 -0.81
C LEU A 124 -4.72 9.13 0.21
N ALA A 125 -5.59 10.12 -0.03
CA ALA A 125 -6.71 10.40 0.84
C ALA A 125 -7.70 9.23 0.89
N MET A 126 -8.04 8.65 -0.24
CA MET A 126 -8.95 7.50 -0.33
C MET A 126 -8.39 6.26 0.34
N GLU A 127 -7.12 5.92 0.06
CA GLU A 127 -6.46 4.74 0.61
C GLU A 127 -6.19 4.88 2.12
N ASN A 128 -5.98 6.09 2.63
CA ASN A 128 -5.90 6.36 4.07
C ASN A 128 -7.29 6.45 4.74
N LEU A 129 -8.36 6.06 4.04
CA LEU A 129 -9.74 6.09 4.55
C LEU A 129 -10.19 7.47 5.05
N LEU A 130 -9.60 8.54 4.50
CA LEU A 130 -9.99 9.91 4.81
C LEU A 130 -11.34 10.22 4.16
N THR A 131 -12.41 10.12 4.94
CA THR A 131 -13.76 10.45 4.49
C THR A 131 -14.13 11.89 4.86
N ALA A 132 -14.88 12.56 3.98
CA ALA A 132 -15.42 13.88 4.28
C ALA A 132 -16.36 13.78 5.49
N GLY A 133 -16.01 14.47 6.59
CA GLY A 133 -16.80 14.47 7.83
C GLY A 133 -16.26 13.59 8.95
N ALA A 134 -15.19 12.82 8.71
CA ALA A 134 -14.49 12.15 9.80
C ALA A 134 -13.88 13.19 10.75
N SER A 135 -14.13 13.02 12.05
CA SER A 135 -13.46 13.85 13.05
C SER A 135 -12.00 13.40 13.15
N VAL A 136 -11.09 14.23 12.65
CA VAL A 136 -9.66 14.04 12.90
C VAL A 136 -9.37 14.50 14.32
N VAL A 137 -8.97 13.58 15.17
CA VAL A 137 -8.63 13.86 16.57
C VAL A 137 -7.14 13.62 16.74
N ASP A 138 -6.43 14.58 17.30
CA ASP A 138 -5.06 14.39 17.76
C ASP A 138 -5.06 13.48 18.99
N GLY A 139 -4.71 12.25 18.78
CA GLY A 139 -4.63 11.22 19.79
C GLY A 139 -5.95 10.46 19.98
N PRO A 140 -5.89 9.13 19.82
CA PRO A 140 -7.03 8.28 20.12
C PRO A 140 -7.32 8.30 21.62
N PRO A 141 -8.53 7.93 22.04
CA PRO A 141 -8.66 7.32 23.34
C PRO A 141 -7.62 6.20 23.39
N PHE A 142 -6.71 6.27 24.32
CA PHE A 142 -5.52 5.42 24.50
C PHE A 142 -5.66 4.06 23.75
N ILE A 143 -4.88 3.84 22.69
CA ILE A 143 -4.80 2.56 22.00
C ILE A 143 -3.71 1.74 22.69
N PRO A 144 -4.04 0.56 23.27
CA PRO A 144 -3.07 -0.28 23.95
C PRO A 144 -1.94 -0.75 23.01
N ALA A 145 -0.73 -0.87 23.55
CA ALA A 145 0.41 -1.37 22.77
C ALA A 145 0.19 -2.81 22.29
N GLU A 146 -0.52 -3.63 23.10
CA GLU A 146 -0.89 -4.99 22.77
C GLU A 146 -1.76 -5.07 21.51
N PHE A 147 -2.69 -4.13 21.34
CA PHE A 147 -3.49 -4.03 20.12
C PHE A 147 -2.59 -3.79 18.89
N LEU A 148 -1.68 -2.82 18.97
CA LEU A 148 -0.78 -2.50 17.85
C LEU A 148 0.15 -3.67 17.53
N GLN A 149 0.62 -4.41 18.53
CA GLN A 149 1.43 -5.61 18.32
C GLN A 149 0.63 -6.70 17.60
N ALA A 150 -0.61 -6.96 17.99
CA ALA A 150 -1.50 -7.93 17.35
C ALA A 150 -1.79 -7.51 15.88
N VAL A 151 -2.08 -6.24 15.63
CA VAL A 151 -2.29 -5.69 14.27
C VAL A 151 -1.04 -5.89 13.39
N ARG A 152 0.15 -5.60 13.90
CA ARG A 152 1.41 -5.78 13.16
C ARG A 152 1.70 -7.25 12.86
N ALA A 153 1.28 -8.16 13.77
CA ALA A 153 1.38 -9.60 13.57
C ALA A 153 0.26 -10.18 12.68
N LEU A 154 -0.71 -9.37 12.27
CA LEU A 154 -1.95 -9.80 11.60
C LEU A 154 -2.78 -10.79 12.43
N ASP A 155 -2.64 -10.75 13.76
CA ASP A 155 -3.48 -11.49 14.69
C ASP A 155 -4.76 -10.68 15.00
N LEU A 156 -5.71 -10.76 14.06
CA LEU A 156 -6.94 -9.95 14.14
C LEU A 156 -7.87 -10.43 15.26
N GLU A 157 -7.79 -11.70 15.68
CA GLU A 157 -8.57 -12.21 16.80
C GLU A 157 -8.11 -11.58 18.12
N GLU A 158 -6.79 -11.54 18.35
CA GLU A 158 -6.22 -10.89 19.53
C GLU A 158 -6.45 -9.37 19.48
N ALA A 159 -6.24 -8.72 18.33
CA ALA A 159 -6.51 -7.30 18.16
C ALA A 159 -7.97 -6.96 18.50
N GLN A 160 -8.92 -7.76 18.03
CA GLN A 160 -10.34 -7.59 18.31
C GLN A 160 -10.64 -7.78 19.80
N ALA A 161 -10.05 -8.80 20.44
CA ALA A 161 -10.25 -9.04 21.86
C ALA A 161 -9.78 -7.87 22.74
N VAL A 162 -8.63 -7.28 22.42
CA VAL A 162 -8.11 -6.10 23.12
C VAL A 162 -9.04 -4.89 22.93
N LEU A 163 -9.58 -4.66 21.72
CA LEU A 163 -10.52 -3.57 21.48
C LEU A 163 -11.86 -3.76 22.20
N ILE A 164 -12.38 -4.97 22.26
CA ILE A 164 -13.61 -5.28 23.02
C ILE A 164 -13.38 -5.04 24.52
N ASP A 165 -12.24 -5.44 25.05
CA ASP A 165 -11.89 -5.17 26.45
C ASP A 165 -11.84 -3.66 26.71
N LEU A 166 -11.15 -2.90 25.86
CA LEU A 166 -11.08 -1.45 25.94
C LEU A 166 -12.48 -0.80 25.87
N ALA A 167 -13.31 -1.22 24.91
CA ALA A 167 -14.65 -0.68 24.71
C ALA A 167 -15.59 -1.00 25.88
N SER A 168 -15.40 -2.12 26.58
CA SER A 168 -16.23 -2.52 27.72
C SER A 168 -15.97 -1.70 28.99
N HIS A 169 -14.83 -0.97 29.07
CA HIS A 169 -14.50 -0.06 30.16
C HIS A 169 -15.02 1.37 29.94
N GLY A 170 -15.57 1.66 28.74
CA GLY A 170 -16.17 2.93 28.37
C GLY A 170 -17.71 2.92 28.37
N PRO A 171 -18.36 4.01 27.99
CA PRO A 171 -19.81 4.04 27.77
C PRO A 171 -20.19 3.05 26.65
N SER A 172 -21.02 2.05 26.99
CA SER A 172 -21.42 0.98 26.06
C SER A 172 -22.23 1.45 24.85
N ASP A 173 -22.80 2.63 24.92
CA ASP A 173 -23.60 3.28 23.85
C ASP A 173 -22.77 4.26 23.01
N SER A 174 -21.49 4.35 23.25
CA SER A 174 -20.63 5.18 22.41
C SER A 174 -20.49 4.58 20.99
N HIS A 175 -20.43 5.42 19.98
CA HIS A 175 -20.16 4.96 18.60
C HIS A 175 -18.85 4.19 18.51
N PHE A 176 -17.81 4.60 19.24
CA PHE A 176 -16.55 3.89 19.32
C PHE A 176 -16.72 2.45 19.80
N ALA A 177 -17.46 2.24 20.92
CA ALA A 177 -17.73 0.90 21.42
C ALA A 177 -18.52 0.05 20.40
N GLN A 178 -19.53 0.63 19.74
CA GLN A 178 -20.29 -0.04 18.70
C GLN A 178 -19.41 -0.47 17.52
N ASP A 179 -18.52 0.40 17.06
CA ASP A 179 -17.60 0.11 15.97
C ASP A 179 -16.63 -1.02 16.34
N CYS A 180 -16.05 -0.99 17.56
CA CYS A 180 -15.17 -2.04 18.04
C CYS A 180 -15.90 -3.40 18.14
N TRP A 181 -17.12 -3.44 18.68
CA TRP A 181 -17.89 -4.68 18.82
C TRP A 181 -18.38 -5.22 17.48
N SER A 182 -18.63 -4.37 16.51
CA SER A 182 -19.03 -4.75 15.14
C SER A 182 -17.84 -4.99 14.21
N GLU A 183 -16.63 -4.99 14.73
CA GLU A 183 -15.38 -5.15 13.96
C GLU A 183 -15.16 -4.06 12.89
N ARG A 184 -15.82 -2.91 13.03
CA ARG A 184 -15.72 -1.78 12.09
C ARG A 184 -14.57 -0.86 12.44
N TRP A 185 -13.39 -1.41 12.39
CA TRP A 185 -12.16 -0.67 12.62
C TRP A 185 -11.11 -1.03 11.57
N SER A 186 -10.18 -0.13 11.38
CA SER A 186 -9.01 -0.32 10.56
C SER A 186 -7.81 0.38 11.17
N VAL A 187 -6.62 -0.15 10.94
CA VAL A 187 -5.37 0.55 11.17
C VAL A 187 -4.75 0.82 9.82
N VAL A 188 -4.46 2.08 9.55
CA VAL A 188 -3.82 2.53 8.30
C VAL A 188 -2.40 2.95 8.63
N LEU A 189 -1.46 2.29 7.98
CA LEU A 189 -0.05 2.60 8.02
C LEU A 189 0.35 3.22 6.68
N CYS A 190 0.82 4.46 6.71
CA CYS A 190 1.34 5.16 5.54
C CYS A 190 2.82 5.47 5.77
N VAL A 191 3.67 4.91 4.92
CA VAL A 191 5.13 5.08 5.00
C VAL A 191 5.61 5.69 3.69
N ARG A 192 6.39 6.78 3.80
CA ARG A 192 7.17 7.31 2.70
C ARG A 192 8.63 6.93 2.87
N GLU A 193 9.21 6.43 1.81
CA GLU A 193 10.62 6.10 1.74
C GLU A 193 11.25 6.86 0.58
N ASP A 194 12.44 7.40 0.80
CA ASP A 194 13.23 8.06 -0.21
C ASP A 194 14.47 7.23 -0.55
N ASN A 195 14.80 7.18 -1.85
CA ASN A 195 15.99 6.49 -2.34
C ASN A 195 17.24 7.32 -2.05
N THR A 196 18.13 6.76 -1.25
CA THR A 196 19.39 7.37 -0.85
C THR A 196 20.57 6.58 -1.41
N PRO A 197 21.81 7.10 -1.40
CA PRO A 197 22.99 6.32 -1.80
C PRO A 197 23.19 5.02 -1.01
N ASP A 198 22.61 4.94 0.20
CA ASP A 198 22.67 3.77 1.07
C ASP A 198 21.42 2.87 0.96
N GLY A 199 20.55 3.15 -0.04
CA GLY A 199 19.30 2.44 -0.27
C GLY A 199 18.03 3.22 0.14
N TRP A 200 16.90 2.55 0.13
CA TRP A 200 15.62 3.13 0.53
C TRP A 200 15.58 3.36 2.03
N LYS A 201 15.22 4.57 2.44
CA LYS A 201 15.08 4.95 3.85
C LYS A 201 13.73 5.57 4.11
N GLU A 202 13.09 5.13 5.18
CA GLU A 202 11.88 5.74 5.69
C GLU A 202 12.14 7.19 6.08
N THR A 203 11.33 8.10 5.54
CA THR A 203 11.41 9.55 5.80
C THR A 203 10.16 10.09 6.47
N GLU A 204 9.03 9.43 6.27
CA GLU A 204 7.77 9.79 6.90
C GLU A 204 7.01 8.51 7.26
N HIS A 205 6.40 8.50 8.45
CA HIS A 205 5.59 7.41 8.95
C HIS A 205 4.36 7.97 9.65
N VAL A 206 3.20 7.56 9.19
CA VAL A 206 1.91 7.93 9.77
C VAL A 206 1.12 6.67 10.03
N GLU A 207 0.62 6.50 11.25
CA GLU A 207 -0.23 5.40 11.65
C GLU A 207 -1.55 5.97 12.19
N CYS A 208 -2.68 5.51 11.64
CA CYS A 208 -4.00 5.98 11.99
C CYS A 208 -4.89 4.82 12.41
N PHE A 209 -5.65 5.01 13.48
CA PHE A 209 -6.78 4.17 13.83
C PHE A 209 -8.06 4.79 13.28
N VAL A 210 -8.84 4.01 12.55
CA VAL A 210 -10.02 4.49 11.84
C VAL A 210 -11.22 3.61 12.17
N THR A 211 -12.36 4.26 12.45
CA THR A 211 -13.67 3.62 12.51
C THR A 211 -14.67 4.39 11.64
N ASP A 212 -15.93 3.96 11.57
CA ASP A 212 -16.98 4.70 10.87
C ASP A 212 -17.16 6.15 11.42
N HIS A 213 -16.76 6.39 12.68
CA HIS A 213 -16.99 7.65 13.39
C HIS A 213 -15.71 8.38 13.81
N LEU A 214 -14.57 7.73 13.76
CA LEU A 214 -13.31 8.25 14.27
C LEU A 214 -12.17 8.02 13.26
N HIS A 215 -11.38 9.06 13.03
CA HIS A 215 -10.09 8.97 12.37
C HIS A 215 -9.04 9.59 13.30
N ALA A 216 -8.24 8.77 13.93
CA ALA A 216 -7.31 9.18 14.96
C ALA A 216 -5.87 8.84 14.58
N LEU A 217 -4.98 9.83 14.68
CA LEU A 217 -3.55 9.63 14.53
C LEU A 217 -3.01 8.85 15.74
N ILE A 218 -2.35 7.74 15.50
CA ILE A 218 -1.66 6.97 16.53
C ILE A 218 -0.23 7.49 16.59
N HIS A 219 0.14 8.11 17.72
CA HIS A 219 1.54 8.36 18.01
C HIS A 219 2.12 7.09 18.65
N ALA A 220 2.77 6.25 17.84
CA ALA A 220 3.60 5.21 18.40
C ALA A 220 4.73 5.91 19.17
N PRO A 221 4.97 5.59 20.47
CA PRO A 221 6.21 6.01 21.10
C PRO A 221 7.35 5.43 20.26
N LEU A 222 8.23 6.30 19.77
CA LEU A 222 9.49 5.85 19.20
C LEU A 222 10.12 4.99 20.28
N ASP A 223 10.40 3.71 19.99
CA ASP A 223 11.11 2.84 20.90
C ASP A 223 12.37 3.60 21.34
N PRO A 224 12.57 3.83 22.63
CA PRO A 224 13.82 4.40 23.08
C PRO A 224 14.91 3.35 22.83
N ASP A 225 15.81 3.63 21.89
CA ASP A 225 17.08 2.88 21.71
C ASP A 225 17.86 2.73 23.02
#